data_240b33c6c91cc8212d57988943c1edb6
#
_entry.id   240b33c6c91cc8212d57988943c1edb6
#
_cell.length_a   1.000
_cell.length_b   1.000
_cell.length_c   1.000
_cell.angle_alpha   90.00
_cell.angle_beta   90.00
_cell.angle_gamma   90.00
#
_symmetry.space_group_name_H-M   'P 1'
#
loop_
_entity.id
_entity.type
_entity.pdbx_description
1 polymer ?
#
loop_
_entity_poly.entity_id
_entity_poly.type
_entity_poly.pdbx_seq_one_letter_code
_entity_poly.pdbx_strand_id
1 'polypeptide(L)' 'MVCFFRVSGLIVFDKLWETMKKKNVSQYQLIKQYGISTGQLDRLRKNANVNSYTLDRLCEILGCQLSDIAEYRPPSPGEK' A
#
# COMPACT_ATOMS: atom_id res chain seq x y z
N MET A 1 7.48 -13.86 21.26
CA MET A 1 7.58 -13.30 20.98
C MET A 1 7.18 -12.20 20.85
N VAL A 2 7.29 -11.78 20.82
CA VAL A 2 6.84 -10.86 20.77
C VAL A 2 7.35 -9.84 20.17
N CYS A 3 7.06 -9.30 19.39
CA CYS A 3 7.57 -8.33 18.75
C CYS A 3 6.68 -7.35 18.68
N PHE A 4 6.32 -6.80 19.72
CA PHE A 4 5.38 -5.85 19.60
C PHE A 4 5.89 -4.66 18.99
N PHE A 5 7.17 -4.34 18.92
CA PHE A 5 7.47 -3.17 18.22
C PHE A 5 8.20 -3.57 17.03
N ARG A 6 8.09 -2.84 15.98
CA ARG A 6 8.64 -3.21 14.77
C ARG A 6 9.88 -2.50 14.57
N VAL A 7 10.92 -3.03 14.97
CA VAL A 7 12.15 -2.41 14.70
C VAL A 7 12.65 -2.86 13.37
N SER A 8 11.96 -3.76 12.73
CA SER A 8 12.50 -4.29 11.50
C SER A 8 11.37 -4.63 10.58
N GLY A 9 11.57 -4.55 9.36
CA GLY A 9 10.63 -4.97 8.37
C GLY A 9 9.30 -4.21 8.40
N LEU A 10 8.77 -3.92 7.29
CA LEU A 10 7.44 -3.34 7.22
C LEU A 10 6.92 -3.49 5.81
N ILE A 11 5.64 -3.35 5.68
CA ILE A 11 5.02 -3.39 4.37
C ILE A 11 5.00 -1.98 3.81
N VAL A 12 5.49 -1.85 2.58
CA VAL A 12 5.53 -0.56 1.92
C VAL A 12 4.67 -0.62 0.67
N PHE A 13 4.21 0.54 0.23
CA PHE A 13 3.31 0.61 -0.90
C PHE A 13 3.90 1.40 -2.05
N ASP A 14 5.22 1.39 -2.18
CA ASP A 14 5.87 2.13 -3.25
C ASP A 14 5.42 1.65 -4.61
N LYS A 15 5.19 0.36 -4.75
CA LYS A 15 4.79 -0.19 -6.03
C LYS A 15 3.40 0.26 -6.44
N LEU A 16 2.57 0.62 -5.48
CA LEU A 16 1.22 1.09 -5.77
C LEU A 16 1.27 2.32 -6.67
N TRP A 17 2.16 3.26 -6.35
CA TRP A 17 2.21 4.49 -7.11
C TRP A 17 2.68 4.25 -8.53
N GLU A 18 3.61 3.34 -8.70
CA GLU A 18 4.08 2.97 -10.03
C GLU A 18 3.00 2.26 -10.83
N THR A 19 2.28 1.37 -10.19
CA THR A 19 1.21 0.65 -10.86
C THR A 19 0.11 1.62 -11.28
N MET A 20 -0.20 2.59 -10.42
CA MET A 20 -1.19 3.59 -10.76
C MET A 20 -0.77 4.39 -11.99
N LYS A 21 0.51 4.73 -12.08
CA LYS A 21 0.99 5.42 -13.25
C LYS A 21 0.85 4.58 -14.49
N LYS A 22 1.17 3.32 -14.41
CA LYS A 22 1.05 2.43 -15.56
C LYS A 22 -0.38 2.29 -16.02
N LYS A 23 -1.32 2.34 -15.08
CA LYS A 23 -2.73 2.17 -15.42
C LYS A 23 -3.43 3.50 -15.65
N ASN A 24 -2.68 4.60 -15.55
CA ASN A 24 -3.26 5.92 -15.75
C ASN A 24 -4.37 6.23 -14.77
N VAL A 25 -4.19 5.84 -13.53
CA VAL A 25 -5.17 6.12 -12.47
C VAL A 25 -4.52 7.07 -11.50
N SER A 26 -5.18 8.20 -11.22
CA SER A 26 -4.64 9.18 -10.29
C SER A 26 -5.26 8.99 -8.91
N GLN A 27 -4.61 9.58 -7.91
CA GLN A 27 -5.17 9.54 -6.55
C GLN A 27 -6.51 10.23 -6.50
N TYR A 28 -6.66 11.30 -7.27
CA TYR A 28 -7.93 12.00 -7.34
C TYR A 28 -9.04 11.07 -7.83
N GLN A 29 -8.75 10.25 -8.84
CA GLN A 29 -9.72 9.31 -9.34
C GLN A 29 -10.07 8.26 -8.30
N LEU A 30 -9.11 7.82 -7.52
CA LEU A 30 -9.41 6.86 -6.47
C LEU A 30 -10.43 7.41 -5.48
N ILE A 31 -10.31 8.68 -5.15
CA ILE A 31 -11.22 9.29 -4.22
C ILE A 31 -12.57 9.56 -4.86
N LYS A 32 -12.57 10.18 -6.03
CA LYS A 32 -13.81 10.64 -6.64
C LYS A 32 -14.58 9.56 -7.37
N GLN A 33 -13.89 8.70 -8.08
CA GLN A 33 -14.59 7.69 -8.84
C GLN A 33 -14.76 6.38 -8.11
N TYR A 34 -13.82 6.02 -7.29
CA TYR A 34 -13.84 4.70 -6.67
C TYR A 34 -14.13 4.72 -5.18
N GLY A 35 -14.26 5.90 -4.62
CA GLY A 35 -14.68 6.00 -3.22
C GLY A 35 -13.66 5.63 -2.18
N ILE A 36 -12.38 5.63 -2.53
CA ILE A 36 -11.34 5.39 -1.54
C ILE A 36 -11.23 6.63 -0.67
N SER A 37 -11.21 6.47 0.64
CA SER A 37 -11.19 7.63 1.50
C SER A 37 -9.81 8.28 1.51
N THR A 38 -9.79 9.57 1.75
CA THR A 38 -8.52 10.29 1.82
C THR A 38 -7.68 9.80 2.99
N GLY A 39 -8.32 9.36 4.06
CA GLY A 39 -7.59 8.81 5.20
C GLY A 39 -6.84 7.54 4.84
N GLN A 40 -7.45 6.67 4.04
CA GLN A 40 -6.79 5.45 3.60
C GLN A 40 -5.63 5.78 2.66
N LEU A 41 -5.83 6.72 1.76
CA LEU A 41 -4.75 7.12 0.88
C LEU A 41 -3.58 7.70 1.66
N ASP A 42 -3.88 8.48 2.66
CA ASP A 42 -2.83 9.05 3.48
C ASP A 42 -2.03 7.96 4.19
N ARG A 43 -2.70 6.93 4.67
CA ARG A 43 -2.01 5.81 5.29
C ARG A 43 -1.14 5.07 4.29
N LEU A 44 -1.62 4.92 3.07
CA LEU A 44 -0.83 4.28 2.03
C LEU A 44 0.44 5.09 1.73
N ARG A 45 0.33 6.41 1.70
CA ARG A 45 1.50 7.24 1.46
C ARG A 45 2.52 7.12 2.57
N LYS A 46 2.07 6.91 3.80
CA LYS A 46 2.96 6.81 4.93
C LYS A 46 3.37 5.40 5.24
N ASN A 47 2.97 4.44 4.43
CA ASN A 47 3.21 3.02 4.68
C ASN A 47 2.66 2.60 6.04
N ALA A 48 1.52 3.18 6.40
CA ALA A 48 0.89 2.86 7.66
C ALA A 48 -0.12 1.75 7.46
N ASN A 49 -0.78 1.33 8.52
CA ASN A 49 -1.73 0.24 8.44
C ASN A 49 -2.97 0.62 7.65
N VAL A 50 -3.36 -0.25 6.74
CA VAL A 50 -4.63 -0.11 6.05
C VAL A 50 -5.31 -1.46 6.17
N ASN A 51 -6.63 -1.49 6.04
CA ASN A 51 -7.31 -2.77 6.15
C ASN A 51 -7.28 -3.50 4.82
N SER A 52 -7.52 -4.79 4.87
CA SER A 52 -7.43 -5.61 3.67
C SER A 52 -8.52 -5.27 2.68
N TYR A 53 -9.62 -4.72 3.12
CA TYR A 53 -10.68 -4.29 2.21
C TYR A 53 -10.14 -3.21 1.26
N THR A 54 -9.36 -2.28 1.78
CA THR A 54 -8.77 -1.24 0.95
C THR A 54 -7.82 -1.84 -0.08
N LEU A 55 -7.02 -2.81 0.35
CA LEU A 55 -6.11 -3.48 -0.58
C LEU A 55 -6.87 -4.24 -1.64
N ASP A 56 -7.95 -4.91 -1.24
CA ASP A 56 -8.79 -5.63 -2.17
C ASP A 56 -9.37 -4.70 -3.23
N ARG A 57 -9.87 -3.56 -2.79
CA ARG A 57 -10.43 -2.58 -3.72
C ARG A 57 -9.36 -2.05 -4.69
N LEU A 58 -8.17 -1.80 -4.19
CA LEU A 58 -7.11 -1.30 -5.05
C LEU A 58 -6.73 -2.33 -6.11
N CYS A 59 -6.66 -3.60 -5.74
CA CYS A 59 -6.36 -4.64 -6.70
C CYS A 59 -7.46 -4.72 -7.75
N GLU A 60 -8.70 -4.59 -7.33
CA GLU A 60 -9.82 -4.66 -8.24
C GLU A 60 -9.82 -3.45 -9.20
N ILE A 61 -9.60 -2.26 -8.69
CA ILE A 61 -9.60 -1.06 -9.49
C ILE A 61 -8.48 -1.09 -10.51
N LEU A 62 -7.30 -1.51 -10.09
CA LEU A 62 -6.15 -1.49 -10.97
C LEU A 62 -5.99 -2.76 -11.79
N GLY A 63 -6.77 -3.76 -11.49
CA GLY A 63 -6.70 -5.02 -12.23
C GLY A 63 -5.35 -5.70 -12.04
N CYS A 64 -4.82 -5.69 -10.84
CA CYS A 64 -3.50 -6.23 -10.59
C CYS A 64 -3.52 -7.10 -9.35
N GLN A 65 -2.38 -7.67 -9.02
CA GLN A 65 -2.26 -8.51 -7.86
C GLN A 65 -1.77 -7.73 -6.67
N LEU A 66 -1.92 -8.28 -5.49
CA LEU A 66 -1.47 -7.60 -4.27
C LEU A 66 0.03 -7.32 -4.33
N SER A 67 0.81 -8.19 -4.92
CA SER A 67 2.24 -7.97 -5.02
C SER A 67 2.60 -6.79 -5.92
N ASP A 68 1.65 -6.31 -6.71
CA ASP A 68 1.90 -5.14 -7.55
C ASP A 68 1.66 -3.85 -6.81
N ILE A 69 1.10 -3.89 -5.62
CA ILE A 69 0.83 -2.68 -4.87
C ILE A 69 1.49 -2.67 -3.50
N ALA A 70 1.87 -3.81 -2.98
CA ALA A 70 2.46 -3.89 -1.65
C ALA A 70 3.67 -4.80 -1.66
N GLU A 71 4.60 -4.53 -0.78
CA GLU A 71 5.80 -5.30 -0.70
C GLU A 71 6.26 -5.34 0.75
N TYR A 72 6.69 -6.51 1.21
CA TYR A 72 7.26 -6.59 2.54
C TYR A 72 8.75 -6.30 2.42
N ARG A 73 9.21 -5.36 3.19
CA ARG A 73 10.60 -4.99 3.16
C ARG A 73 11.22 -5.46 4.46
N PRO A 74 12.03 -6.51 4.43
CA PRO A 74 12.60 -7.03 5.65
C PRO A 74 13.68 -6.09 6.19
N PRO A 75 14.07 -6.26 7.44
CA PRO A 75 15.08 -5.41 8.02
C PRO A 75 16.40 -5.62 7.31
N SER A 76 17.23 -4.61 7.31
CA SER A 76 18.49 -4.75 6.67
C SER A 76 19.36 -5.67 7.51
N PRO A 77 20.22 -6.43 6.87
CA PRO A 77 21.04 -7.38 7.61
C PRO A 77 21.93 -6.76 8.66
N GLY A 78 22.27 -5.53 8.47
CA GLY A 78 23.12 -4.91 9.44
C GLY A 78 22.41 -4.44 10.64
N GLU A 79 21.09 -4.54 10.68
CA GLU A 79 20.43 -4.06 11.72
C GLU A 79 20.26 -5.00 12.65
N LYS A 80 20.39 -5.72 13.02
CA LYS A 80 20.20 -6.63 13.93
C LYS A 80 20.29 -6.34 15.05
#